data_a4d83168343f75f73b340777c3e483e7
#
_entry.id   a4d83168343f75f73b340777c3e483e7
#
_cell.length_a   1.000
_cell.length_b   1.000
_cell.length_c   1.000
_cell.angle_alpha   90.00
_cell.angle_beta   90.00
_cell.angle_gamma   90.00
#
_symmetry.space_group_name_H-M   'P 1'
#
loop_
_entity.id
_entity.type
_entity.pdbx_description
1 polymer ?
#
loop_
_entity_poly.entity_id
_entity_poly.type
_entity_poly.pdbx_seq_one_letter_code
_entity_poly.pdbx_strand_id
1 'polypeptide(L)'
;NGPWPSFVSGIKNLRDRHPSDRVSGVANDLLGQLEHSYETRKGYWKGGTVSVWGYGGGIIPRFSEVGQQFPESKEFHTLRVQPPAGHHYTTDVLRQLADSWEKWGSGLVTFHGQTGNIMFIGATTENTQNFFDEINDYGFDLGGAGPCVRTAQSCVGAARCEQSCANEHKIHRTLVNNFTDDVHRP
;
A
#
# COMPACT_ATOMS: atom_id res chain seq x y z
N ASN A 1 -1.74 -1.60 22.29
CA ASN A 1 -2.42 -0.76 21.33
C ASN A 1 -1.52 0.45 21.02
N GLY A 2 -0.60 0.28 20.11
CA GLY A 2 0.24 1.35 19.58
C GLY A 2 -0.35 1.89 18.28
N PRO A 3 0.20 2.96 17.70
CA PRO A 3 -0.18 3.50 16.40
C PRO A 3 0.30 2.58 15.27
N TRP A 4 -0.12 1.33 15.31
CA TRP A 4 0.22 0.35 14.30
C TRP A 4 -0.67 0.51 13.09
N PRO A 5 -0.11 0.48 11.88
CA PRO A 5 -0.90 0.39 10.67
C PRO A 5 -1.85 -0.82 10.69
N SER A 6 -3.00 -0.72 10.04
CA SER A 6 -4.03 -1.75 10.04
C SER A 6 -3.54 -3.15 9.60
N PHE A 7 -2.55 -3.20 8.69
CA PHE A 7 -1.97 -4.46 8.24
C PHE A 7 -1.28 -5.26 9.36
N VAL A 8 -0.79 -4.59 10.40
CA VAL A 8 -0.19 -5.28 11.57
C VAL A 8 -1.24 -6.10 12.31
N SER A 9 -2.46 -5.58 12.40
CA SER A 9 -3.59 -6.34 12.94
C SER A 9 -3.90 -7.56 12.08
N GLY A 10 -3.82 -7.43 10.76
CA GLY A 10 -3.96 -8.55 9.82
C GLY A 10 -2.90 -9.64 10.04
N ILE A 11 -1.64 -9.25 10.22
CA ILE A 11 -0.56 -10.21 10.51
C ILE A 11 -0.78 -10.92 11.85
N LYS A 12 -1.22 -10.19 12.88
CA LYS A 12 -1.57 -10.77 14.18
C LYS A 12 -2.72 -11.78 14.05
N ASN A 13 -3.77 -11.42 13.34
CA ASN A 13 -4.89 -12.33 13.06
C ASN A 13 -4.45 -13.55 12.25
N LEU A 14 -3.60 -13.38 11.25
CA LEU A 14 -3.06 -14.50 10.47
C LEU A 14 -2.29 -15.48 11.37
N ARG A 15 -1.44 -14.96 12.24
CA ARG A 15 -0.72 -15.76 13.24
C ARG A 15 -1.67 -16.57 14.13
N ASP A 16 -2.73 -15.93 14.62
CA ASP A 16 -3.64 -16.52 15.59
C ASP A 16 -4.63 -17.52 14.96
N ARG A 17 -5.00 -17.31 13.68
CA ARG A 17 -5.90 -18.20 12.94
C ARG A 17 -5.22 -19.44 12.36
N HIS A 18 -3.93 -19.37 12.14
CA HIS A 18 -3.16 -20.46 11.56
C HIS A 18 -2.06 -20.92 12.52
N PRO A 19 -2.43 -21.71 13.54
CA PRO A 19 -1.47 -22.17 14.55
C PRO A 19 -0.49 -23.22 14.03
N SER A 20 -0.44 -23.46 12.71
CA SER A 20 0.62 -24.28 12.13
C SER A 20 1.96 -23.58 12.33
N ASP A 21 2.94 -24.26 12.85
CA ASP A 21 4.25 -23.73 13.21
C ASP A 21 4.90 -22.88 12.11
N ARG A 22 4.68 -23.23 10.86
CA ARG A 22 5.27 -22.51 9.73
C ARG A 22 4.67 -21.11 9.52
N VAL A 23 3.35 -20.99 9.47
CA VAL A 23 2.67 -19.69 9.21
C VAL A 23 2.82 -18.79 10.43
N SER A 24 2.60 -19.35 11.63
CA SER A 24 2.78 -18.63 12.88
C SER A 24 4.24 -18.18 13.07
N GLY A 25 5.21 -19.02 12.75
CA GLY A 25 6.63 -18.70 12.82
C GLY A 25 6.99 -17.52 11.92
N VAL A 26 6.59 -17.55 10.66
CA VAL A 26 6.83 -16.45 9.71
C VAL A 26 6.15 -15.15 10.16
N ALA A 27 4.91 -15.24 10.66
CA ALA A 27 4.18 -14.08 11.15
C ALA A 27 4.83 -13.47 12.39
N ASN A 28 5.34 -14.29 13.33
CA ASN A 28 6.06 -13.84 14.51
C ASN A 28 7.39 -13.17 14.16
N ASP A 29 8.15 -13.75 13.23
CA ASP A 29 9.40 -13.19 12.74
C ASP A 29 9.18 -11.79 12.13
N LEU A 30 8.15 -11.67 11.31
CA LEU A 30 7.78 -10.40 10.69
C LEU A 30 7.34 -9.37 11.74
N LEU A 31 6.48 -9.75 12.68
CA LEU A 31 6.04 -8.85 13.75
C LEU A 31 7.23 -8.36 14.57
N GLY A 32 8.16 -9.25 14.94
CA GLY A 32 9.37 -8.87 15.65
C GLY A 32 10.25 -7.88 14.88
N GLN A 33 10.40 -8.08 13.57
CA GLN A 33 11.14 -7.16 12.72
C GLN A 33 10.43 -5.79 12.58
N LEU A 34 9.11 -5.78 12.48
CA LEU A 34 8.32 -4.54 12.43
C LEU A 34 8.40 -3.77 13.75
N GLU A 35 8.30 -4.46 14.88
CA GLU A 35 8.45 -3.87 16.21
C GLU A 35 9.85 -3.27 16.40
N HIS A 36 10.87 -4.02 16.07
CA HIS A 36 12.26 -3.53 16.13
C HIS A 36 12.49 -2.34 15.18
N SER A 37 11.95 -2.39 13.96
CA SER A 37 12.03 -1.26 13.01
C SER A 37 11.31 -0.03 13.54
N TYR A 38 10.15 -0.20 14.17
CA TYR A 38 9.39 0.89 14.77
C TYR A 38 10.14 1.52 15.96
N GLU A 39 10.72 0.71 16.83
CA GLU A 39 11.47 1.18 18.00
C GLU A 39 12.77 1.88 17.62
N THR A 40 13.52 1.28 16.72
CA THR A 40 14.85 1.78 16.32
C THR A 40 14.81 2.82 15.23
N ARG A 41 13.68 2.96 14.53
CA ARG A 41 13.52 3.80 13.33
C ARG A 41 14.51 3.43 12.22
N LYS A 42 14.90 2.17 12.16
CA LYS A 42 15.74 1.62 11.09
C LYS A 42 14.90 0.78 10.14
N GLY A 43 15.08 1.02 8.85
CA GLY A 43 14.37 0.27 7.81
C GLY A 43 14.97 -1.13 7.59
N TYR A 44 14.16 -2.16 7.68
CA TYR A 44 14.51 -3.55 7.33
C TYR A 44 14.10 -3.88 5.90
N TRP A 45 14.61 -3.14 4.97
CA TRP A 45 14.20 -3.26 3.57
C TRP A 45 14.69 -4.48 2.87
N LYS A 46 15.86 -4.97 3.24
CA LYS A 46 16.60 -5.95 2.46
C LYS A 46 16.49 -7.35 3.02
N GLY A 47 15.75 -7.53 4.09
CA GLY A 47 15.63 -8.81 4.78
C GLY A 47 14.65 -9.82 4.16
N GLY A 48 14.11 -9.55 2.99
CA GLY A 48 13.17 -10.48 2.31
C GLY A 48 11.80 -10.60 2.97
N THR A 49 11.73 -10.80 4.27
CA THR A 49 10.48 -11.04 5.02
C THR A 49 9.63 -9.78 5.14
N VAL A 50 10.22 -8.65 5.51
CA VAL A 50 9.50 -7.37 5.63
C VAL A 50 9.03 -6.88 4.26
N SER A 51 9.79 -7.09 3.22
CA SER A 51 9.40 -6.70 1.86
C SER A 51 8.16 -7.45 1.38
N VAL A 52 7.96 -8.68 1.82
CA VAL A 52 6.80 -9.49 1.42
C VAL A 52 5.53 -9.05 2.14
N TRP A 53 5.57 -8.88 3.45
CA TRP A 53 4.39 -8.58 4.27
C TRP A 53 4.15 -7.08 4.47
N GLY A 54 5.19 -6.28 4.53
CA GLY A 54 5.09 -4.83 4.64
C GLY A 54 4.44 -4.16 3.43
N TYR A 55 4.40 -4.85 2.29
CA TYR A 55 3.65 -4.41 1.12
C TYR A 55 2.16 -4.74 1.20
N GLY A 56 1.75 -5.57 2.15
CA GLY A 56 0.41 -6.13 2.21
C GLY A 56 -0.70 -5.11 2.37
N GLY A 57 -0.47 -3.96 2.93
CA GLY A 57 -1.46 -2.91 3.10
C GLY A 57 -1.35 -1.76 2.08
N GLY A 58 -0.50 -1.90 1.06
CA GLY A 58 -0.20 -0.77 0.16
C GLY A 58 0.65 0.32 0.78
N ILE A 59 1.03 0.16 2.03
CA ILE A 59 1.93 1.06 2.75
C ILE A 59 3.27 0.37 2.92
N ILE A 60 4.33 1.07 2.54
CA ILE A 60 5.70 0.61 2.68
C ILE A 60 6.36 1.49 3.75
N PRO A 61 6.52 0.98 4.98
CA PRO A 61 7.18 1.74 6.02
C PRO A 61 8.65 1.95 5.71
N ARG A 62 9.09 3.19 5.80
CA ARG A 62 10.48 3.58 5.58
C ARG A 62 10.94 4.55 6.65
N PHE A 63 12.11 4.26 7.20
CA PHE A 63 12.82 5.12 8.15
C PHE A 63 14.24 5.35 7.64
N SER A 64 14.69 6.59 7.73
CA SER A 64 16.07 6.93 7.34
C SER A 64 17.06 6.56 8.43
N GLU A 65 18.14 5.90 8.05
CA GLU A 65 19.27 5.65 8.95
C GLU A 65 20.06 6.92 9.28
N VAL A 66 19.91 7.94 8.44
CA VAL A 66 20.56 9.26 8.60
C VAL A 66 19.60 10.35 9.07
N GLY A 67 18.48 9.95 9.66
CA GLY A 67 17.44 10.88 10.13
C GLY A 67 17.90 11.90 11.18
N GLN A 68 19.05 11.67 11.83
CA GLN A 68 19.68 12.66 12.72
C GLN A 68 20.31 13.82 11.94
N GLN A 69 20.84 13.54 10.74
CA GLN A 69 21.43 14.54 9.86
C GLN A 69 20.37 15.25 9.02
N PHE A 70 19.32 14.54 8.67
CA PHE A 70 18.19 15.03 7.85
C PHE A 70 16.87 14.72 8.54
N PRO A 71 16.46 15.51 9.53
CA PRO A 71 15.25 15.25 10.31
C PRO A 71 13.97 15.14 9.48
N GLU A 72 13.88 15.88 8.40
CA GLU A 72 12.74 15.89 7.47
C GLU A 72 12.55 14.56 6.74
N SER A 73 13.63 13.79 6.56
CA SER A 73 13.60 12.48 5.92
C SER A 73 13.59 11.31 6.91
N LYS A 74 13.43 11.59 8.21
CA LYS A 74 13.46 10.56 9.25
C LYS A 74 12.42 9.46 9.02
N GLU A 75 11.24 9.87 8.62
CA GLU A 75 10.13 9.00 8.20
C GLU A 75 9.72 9.39 6.78
N PHE A 76 9.70 8.43 5.87
CA PHE A 76 9.30 8.70 4.49
C PHE A 76 8.57 7.50 3.89
N HIS A 77 7.43 7.16 4.53
CA HIS A 77 6.61 6.05 4.11
C HIS A 77 6.12 6.24 2.68
N THR A 78 5.97 5.12 1.98
CA THR A 78 5.41 5.12 0.62
C THR A 78 4.03 4.48 0.66
N LEU A 79 3.05 5.14 0.05
CA LEU A 79 1.71 4.62 -0.12
C LEU A 79 1.50 4.29 -1.59
N ARG A 80 0.85 3.16 -1.85
CA ARG A 80 0.43 2.75 -3.19
C ARG A 80 -1.08 2.88 -3.28
N VAL A 81 -1.56 3.66 -4.22
CA VAL A 81 -2.99 3.82 -4.48
C VAL A 81 -3.42 2.91 -5.62
N GLN A 82 -4.51 2.17 -5.40
CA GLN A 82 -5.11 1.27 -6.38
C GLN A 82 -5.54 2.05 -7.63
N PRO A 83 -5.10 1.66 -8.83
CA PRO A 83 -5.54 2.32 -10.05
C PRO A 83 -6.98 1.97 -10.38
N PRO A 84 -7.72 2.86 -11.05
CA PRO A 84 -8.99 2.52 -11.65
C PRO A 84 -8.83 1.52 -12.79
N ALA A 85 -9.90 0.83 -13.15
CA ALA A 85 -9.91 -0.03 -14.31
C ALA A 85 -9.50 0.74 -15.58
N GLY A 86 -8.58 0.17 -16.34
CA GLY A 86 -8.01 0.80 -17.55
C GLY A 86 -6.98 1.88 -17.29
N HIS A 87 -6.64 2.15 -16.03
CA HIS A 87 -5.66 3.19 -15.60
C HIS A 87 -5.98 4.60 -16.10
N HIS A 88 -7.27 4.91 -16.33
CA HIS A 88 -7.68 6.23 -16.76
C HIS A 88 -8.05 7.09 -15.57
N TYR A 89 -7.35 8.20 -15.43
CA TYR A 89 -7.64 9.25 -14.46
C TYR A 89 -8.14 10.50 -15.18
N THR A 90 -9.12 11.18 -14.62
CA THR A 90 -9.42 12.53 -15.08
C THR A 90 -8.36 13.50 -14.53
N THR A 91 -8.19 14.63 -15.23
CA THR A 91 -7.24 15.65 -14.77
C THR A 91 -7.61 16.23 -13.41
N ASP A 92 -8.90 16.27 -13.08
CA ASP A 92 -9.38 16.78 -11.79
C ASP A 92 -9.05 15.82 -10.66
N VAL A 93 -9.23 14.51 -10.88
CA VAL A 93 -8.82 13.48 -9.92
C VAL A 93 -7.31 13.51 -9.69
N LEU A 94 -6.51 13.66 -10.74
CA LEU A 94 -5.05 13.76 -10.58
C LEU A 94 -4.65 14.99 -9.77
N ARG A 95 -5.34 16.13 -9.97
CA ARG A 95 -5.11 17.32 -9.14
C ARG A 95 -5.49 17.08 -7.68
N GLN A 96 -6.68 16.51 -7.43
CA GLN A 96 -7.11 16.18 -6.07
C GLN A 96 -6.09 15.28 -5.34
N LEU A 97 -5.61 14.23 -6.01
CA LEU A 97 -4.59 13.35 -5.43
C LEU A 97 -3.26 14.07 -5.19
N ALA A 98 -2.86 14.98 -6.10
CA ALA A 98 -1.65 15.77 -5.94
C ALA A 98 -1.79 16.76 -4.77
N ASP A 99 -2.90 17.48 -4.69
CA ASP A 99 -3.17 18.46 -3.63
C ASP A 99 -3.20 17.77 -2.25
N SER A 100 -3.86 16.61 -2.15
CA SER A 100 -3.85 15.81 -0.93
C SER A 100 -2.43 15.37 -0.57
N TRP A 101 -1.63 15.00 -1.55
CA TRP A 101 -0.26 14.57 -1.28
C TRP A 101 0.68 15.72 -0.92
N GLU A 102 0.48 16.89 -1.45
CA GLU A 102 1.21 18.08 -0.99
C GLU A 102 0.87 18.44 0.47
N LYS A 103 -0.36 18.17 0.88
CA LYS A 103 -0.83 18.42 2.25
C LYS A 103 -0.27 17.42 3.27
N TRP A 104 -0.21 16.11 2.92
CA TRP A 104 0.08 15.04 3.85
C TRP A 104 1.45 14.37 3.65
N GLY A 105 2.14 14.68 2.59
CA GLY A 105 3.41 14.06 2.23
C GLY A 105 4.45 15.03 1.68
N SER A 106 5.41 14.48 1.01
CA SER A 106 6.55 15.24 0.45
C SER A 106 6.25 15.93 -0.89
N GLY A 107 5.10 15.69 -1.50
CA GLY A 107 4.82 16.09 -2.88
C GLY A 107 5.41 15.16 -3.95
N LEU A 108 6.28 14.22 -3.60
CA LEU A 108 6.90 13.30 -4.57
C LEU A 108 5.95 12.16 -4.96
N VAL A 109 5.70 12.03 -6.25
CA VAL A 109 4.81 11.02 -6.83
C VAL A 109 5.52 10.27 -7.94
N THR A 110 5.27 8.97 -8.06
CA THR A 110 5.72 8.16 -9.20
C THR A 110 4.63 7.19 -9.66
N PHE A 111 4.63 6.90 -10.95
CA PHE A 111 3.73 5.92 -11.54
C PHE A 111 4.45 4.57 -11.67
N HIS A 112 3.93 3.56 -11.01
CA HIS A 112 4.55 2.24 -11.02
C HIS A 112 4.09 1.45 -12.23
N GLY A 113 4.99 1.22 -13.19
CA GLY A 113 4.66 0.62 -14.49
C GLY A 113 4.11 -0.80 -14.41
N GLN A 114 4.60 -1.62 -13.49
CA GLN A 114 4.21 -3.04 -13.40
C GLN A 114 2.81 -3.28 -12.81
N THR A 115 2.37 -2.43 -11.91
CA THR A 115 1.10 -2.59 -11.20
C THR A 115 0.13 -1.43 -11.44
N GLY A 116 0.56 -0.43 -12.19
CA GLY A 116 -0.25 0.77 -12.49
C GLY A 116 -0.61 1.63 -11.27
N ASN A 117 -0.09 1.29 -10.10
CA ASN A 117 -0.32 2.11 -8.90
C ASN A 117 0.28 3.50 -9.06
N ILE A 118 -0.35 4.48 -8.50
CA ILE A 118 0.33 5.72 -8.15
C ILE A 118 1.01 5.48 -6.81
N MET A 119 2.31 5.77 -6.75
CA MET A 119 3.10 5.68 -5.52
C MET A 119 3.36 7.08 -4.99
N PHE A 120 2.92 7.32 -3.80
CA PHE A 120 3.10 8.54 -3.03
C PHE A 120 4.24 8.32 -2.04
N ILE A 121 5.32 9.10 -2.16
CA ILE A 121 6.60 8.82 -1.49
C ILE A 121 6.89 9.92 -0.47
N GLY A 122 7.03 9.57 0.81
CA GLY A 122 7.50 10.51 1.82
C GLY A 122 6.42 11.04 2.75
N ALA A 123 5.63 10.17 3.37
CA ALA A 123 4.77 10.52 4.50
C ALA A 123 5.42 10.17 5.84
N THR A 124 5.03 10.88 6.88
CA THR A 124 5.24 10.46 8.27
C THR A 124 4.23 9.39 8.67
N THR A 125 4.48 8.70 9.78
CA THR A 125 3.55 7.70 10.32
C THR A 125 2.15 8.29 10.57
N GLU A 126 2.09 9.50 11.14
CA GLU A 126 0.84 10.19 11.42
C GLU A 126 0.08 10.57 10.14
N ASN A 127 0.78 11.15 9.18
CA ASN A 127 0.17 11.62 7.93
C ASN A 127 -0.26 10.49 7.00
N THR A 128 0.28 9.28 7.20
CA THR A 128 -0.14 8.10 6.45
C THR A 128 -1.64 7.83 6.61
N GLN A 129 -2.16 7.90 7.85
CA GLN A 129 -3.59 7.69 8.09
C GLN A 129 -4.43 8.84 7.52
N ASN A 130 -4.00 10.07 7.72
CA ASN A 130 -4.71 11.24 7.21
C ASN A 130 -4.85 11.22 5.68
N PHE A 131 -3.79 10.86 4.98
CA PHE A 131 -3.82 10.70 3.53
C PHE A 131 -4.74 9.55 3.11
N PHE A 132 -4.67 8.41 3.81
CA PHE A 132 -5.53 7.27 3.54
C PHE A 132 -7.02 7.63 3.67
N ASP A 133 -7.39 8.31 4.74
CA ASP A 133 -8.76 8.73 4.98
C ASP A 133 -9.25 9.68 3.87
N GLU A 134 -8.43 10.66 3.48
CA GLU A 134 -8.78 11.62 2.44
C GLU A 134 -8.94 10.98 1.05
N ILE A 135 -8.08 10.03 0.67
CA ILE A 135 -8.24 9.34 -0.62
C ILE A 135 -9.45 8.40 -0.65
N ASN A 136 -9.84 7.84 0.51
CA ASN A 136 -11.08 7.06 0.61
C ASN A 136 -12.32 7.94 0.37
N ASP A 137 -12.32 9.17 0.84
CA ASP A 137 -13.40 10.13 0.56
C ASP A 137 -13.54 10.42 -0.95
N TYR A 138 -12.46 10.30 -1.71
CA TYR A 138 -12.48 10.41 -3.18
C TYR A 138 -12.85 9.10 -3.88
N GLY A 139 -13.07 8.02 -3.12
CA GLY A 139 -13.38 6.70 -3.64
C GLY A 139 -12.18 5.88 -4.09
N PHE A 140 -10.97 6.25 -3.64
CA PHE A 140 -9.75 5.47 -3.84
C PHE A 140 -9.42 4.63 -2.61
N ASP A 141 -8.67 3.56 -2.82
CA ASP A 141 -8.13 2.71 -1.77
C ASP A 141 -6.66 2.40 -2.05
N LEU A 142 -5.98 1.85 -1.07
CA LEU A 142 -4.60 1.41 -1.24
C LEU A 142 -4.54 0.15 -2.12
N GLY A 143 -3.53 0.09 -2.96
CA GLY A 143 -3.22 -1.08 -3.76
C GLY A 143 -2.42 -2.11 -2.98
N GLY A 144 -2.72 -3.39 -3.18
CA GLY A 144 -2.00 -4.47 -2.55
C GLY A 144 -0.61 -4.71 -3.16
N ALA A 145 0.27 -5.28 -2.35
CA ALA A 145 1.55 -5.81 -2.80
C ALA A 145 2.03 -6.93 -1.86
N GLY A 146 2.87 -7.83 -2.33
CA GLY A 146 3.36 -8.94 -1.52
C GLY A 146 2.40 -10.12 -1.48
N PRO A 147 2.12 -10.73 -0.32
CA PRO A 147 1.31 -11.93 -0.20
C PRO A 147 -0.20 -11.69 -0.29
N CYS A 148 -0.64 -10.44 -0.25
CA CYS A 148 -2.03 -10.09 -0.50
C CYS A 148 -2.39 -10.22 -1.99
N VAL A 149 -3.67 -10.10 -2.31
CA VAL A 149 -4.08 -9.92 -3.69
C VAL A 149 -3.39 -8.67 -4.20
N ARG A 150 -2.40 -8.87 -5.06
CA ARG A 150 -1.67 -7.76 -5.65
C ARG A 150 -2.65 -6.89 -6.41
N THR A 151 -2.30 -5.62 -6.51
CA THR A 151 -3.05 -4.65 -7.30
C THR A 151 -3.51 -5.27 -8.61
N ALA A 152 -4.80 -5.42 -8.78
CA ALA A 152 -5.37 -5.88 -10.03
C ALA A 152 -5.11 -4.83 -11.11
N GLN A 153 -4.77 -5.29 -12.29
CA GLN A 153 -4.61 -4.45 -13.47
C GLN A 153 -5.58 -4.87 -14.56
N SER A 154 -5.96 -3.94 -15.38
CA SER A 154 -6.63 -4.21 -16.63
C SER A 154 -6.07 -3.33 -17.74
N CYS A 155 -6.15 -3.81 -18.97
CA CYS A 155 -5.86 -2.98 -20.12
C CYS A 155 -6.97 -1.94 -20.32
N VAL A 156 -6.81 -1.09 -21.35
CA VAL A 156 -7.79 -0.06 -21.69
C VAL A 156 -9.15 -0.60 -22.11
N GLY A 157 -9.23 -1.90 -22.44
CA GLY A 157 -10.46 -2.61 -22.78
C GLY A 157 -11.19 -2.09 -24.00
N ALA A 158 -12.42 -2.55 -24.17
CA ALA A 158 -13.26 -2.22 -25.32
C ALA A 158 -13.54 -0.70 -25.49
N ALA A 159 -13.33 0.09 -24.45
CA ALA A 159 -13.48 1.54 -24.53
C ALA A 159 -12.45 2.21 -25.46
N ARG A 160 -11.28 1.59 -25.66
CA ARG A 160 -10.15 2.15 -26.41
C ARG A 160 -9.41 1.14 -27.28
N CYS A 161 -9.75 -0.13 -27.21
CA CYS A 161 -9.06 -1.20 -27.94
C CYS A 161 -10.07 -1.98 -28.79
N GLU A 162 -9.88 -1.94 -30.10
CA GLU A 162 -10.68 -2.70 -31.08
C GLU A 162 -10.45 -4.21 -31.01
N GLN A 163 -9.35 -4.64 -30.39
CA GLN A 163 -9.01 -6.05 -30.23
C GLN A 163 -9.48 -6.64 -28.90
N SER A 164 -10.19 -5.87 -28.09
CA SER A 164 -10.71 -6.35 -26.80
C SER A 164 -11.81 -7.38 -27.03
N CYS A 165 -11.61 -8.57 -26.50
CA CYS A 165 -12.53 -9.71 -26.62
C CYS A 165 -13.32 -10.00 -25.33
N ALA A 166 -13.05 -9.27 -24.25
CA ALA A 166 -13.66 -9.47 -22.95
C ALA A 166 -13.97 -8.12 -22.27
N ASN A 167 -14.78 -8.16 -21.20
CA ASN A 167 -15.01 -6.97 -20.38
C ASN A 167 -14.00 -6.96 -19.21
N GLU A 168 -12.77 -6.59 -19.50
CA GLU A 168 -11.65 -6.58 -18.56
C GLU A 168 -11.91 -5.62 -17.39
N HIS A 169 -12.59 -4.51 -17.63
CA HIS A 169 -12.91 -3.53 -16.59
C HIS A 169 -13.89 -4.09 -15.57
N LYS A 170 -14.86 -4.90 -16.01
CA LYS A 170 -15.77 -5.58 -15.10
C LYS A 170 -15.04 -6.63 -14.25
N ILE A 171 -14.18 -7.42 -14.89
CA ILE A 171 -13.37 -8.43 -14.19
C ILE A 171 -12.47 -7.74 -13.16
N HIS A 172 -11.74 -6.70 -13.55
CA HIS A 172 -10.89 -5.92 -12.65
C HIS A 172 -11.66 -5.39 -11.45
N ARG A 173 -12.79 -4.71 -11.68
CA ARG A 173 -13.63 -4.18 -10.60
C ARG A 173 -14.14 -5.28 -9.67
N THR A 174 -14.53 -6.43 -10.22
CA THR A 174 -14.97 -7.57 -9.41
C THR A 174 -13.86 -8.10 -8.52
N LEU A 175 -12.64 -8.23 -9.07
CA LEU A 175 -11.48 -8.67 -8.28
C LEU A 175 -11.15 -7.69 -7.16
N VAL A 176 -11.08 -6.40 -7.47
CA VAL A 176 -10.79 -5.37 -6.47
C VAL A 176 -11.85 -5.36 -5.38
N ASN A 177 -13.13 -5.28 -5.74
CA ASN A 177 -14.20 -5.16 -4.74
C ASN A 177 -14.35 -6.39 -3.84
N ASN A 178 -14.04 -7.59 -4.35
CA ASN A 178 -14.24 -8.82 -3.58
C ASN A 178 -13.01 -9.22 -2.76
N PHE A 179 -11.81 -8.81 -3.16
CA PHE A 179 -10.59 -9.36 -2.57
C PHE A 179 -9.65 -8.33 -1.95
N THR A 180 -9.76 -7.05 -2.30
CA THR A 180 -8.89 -6.03 -1.69
C THR A 180 -9.21 -5.85 -0.21
N ASP A 181 -10.49 -5.78 0.14
CA ASP A 181 -10.92 -5.59 1.53
C ASP A 181 -10.59 -6.78 2.43
N ASP A 182 -10.68 -8.01 1.90
CA ASP A 182 -10.37 -9.23 2.67
C ASP A 182 -8.90 -9.27 3.14
N VAL A 183 -8.03 -8.56 2.46
CA VAL A 183 -6.61 -8.48 2.78
C VAL A 183 -6.27 -7.29 3.67
N HIS A 184 -6.95 -6.17 3.47
CA HIS A 184 -6.69 -4.93 4.19
C HIS A 184 -7.50 -4.80 5.48
N ARG A 185 -8.67 -5.45 5.55
CA ARG A 185 -9.62 -5.36 6.66
C ARG A 185 -10.05 -6.76 7.10
N PRO A 186 -9.17 -7.51 7.79
CA PRO A 186 -9.53 -8.81 8.30
C PRO A 186 -10.61 -8.75 9.40
#